data_6dbb8c019b89bde921a9f9bd168d6c1d
#
_entry.id   6dbb8c019b89bde921a9f9bd168d6c1d
#
_cell.length_a   1.000
_cell.length_b   1.000
_cell.length_c   1.000
_cell.angle_alpha   90.00
_cell.angle_beta   90.00
_cell.angle_gamma   90.00
#
_symmetry.space_group_name_H-M   'P 1'
#
loop_
_entity.id
_entity.type
_entity.pdbx_description
1 polymer ?
#
loop_
_entity_poly.entity_id
_entity_poly.type
_entity_poly.pdbx_seq_one_letter_code
_entity_poly.pdbx_strand_id
1 'polypeptide(L)'
;MELDLETFLVALYVIVDDIYQSAIKPWMPACGGPPAQMSDSEVLCLGLAAQWRSGVPWQSERGIMRYGRKHRRHLFPTVLTQSAFNRRLRRRWGAFSLIQAAVADQLAQGAYDVMDGFPIPVAHGARSFNPGWLADIARIGQGGNDRYFYGVRMMMVIHQNGVATGWALASGNVPERWVAELLFSTRAGVPGLQGPLDAQGHKPKVLPPEEWMAVVPSGGAASNKPILSDGGFRGDDGLAHWANAYGVQVCPLPKAAPRAERHWFSSARQVVDTTFANLTESFGLKYPGAHSTWGLLTRVAAKVAAYNLGIMINRLLGRPDFAFATLIV
;
A
#
# COMPACT_ATOMS: atom_id res chain seq x y z
N MET A 1 -9.62 21.14 13.14
CA MET A 1 -11.05 20.76 13.16
C MET A 1 -11.13 19.24 13.11
N GLU A 2 -11.95 18.62 13.94
CA GLU A 2 -12.23 17.18 13.90
C GLU A 2 -13.53 16.98 13.13
N LEU A 3 -13.73 15.82 12.56
CA LEU A 3 -14.93 15.49 11.79
C LEU A 3 -15.83 14.57 12.59
N ASP A 4 -17.12 14.83 12.61
CA ASP A 4 -18.08 13.78 12.93
C ASP A 4 -18.06 12.70 11.85
N LEU A 5 -18.51 11.53 12.20
CA LEU A 5 -18.42 10.36 11.33
C LEU A 5 -19.20 10.51 10.01
N GLU A 6 -20.29 11.25 10.01
CA GLU A 6 -21.10 11.48 8.80
C GLU A 6 -20.37 12.43 7.83
N THR A 7 -19.88 13.54 8.34
CA THR A 7 -19.07 14.50 7.58
C THR A 7 -17.82 13.83 7.00
N PHE A 8 -17.16 12.95 7.79
CA PHE A 8 -16.03 12.16 7.28
C PHE A 8 -16.43 11.27 6.11
N LEU A 9 -17.54 10.52 6.20
CA LEU A 9 -18.00 9.64 5.12
C LEU A 9 -18.38 10.42 3.86
N VAL A 10 -18.99 11.59 4.02
CA VAL A 10 -19.34 12.49 2.89
C VAL A 10 -18.08 13.04 2.24
N ALA A 11 -17.14 13.57 3.02
CA ALA A 11 -15.87 14.09 2.51
C ALA A 11 -15.07 13.00 1.77
N LEU A 12 -14.97 11.81 2.36
CA LEU A 12 -14.31 10.68 1.72
C LEU A 12 -15.01 10.29 0.41
N TYR A 13 -16.35 10.27 0.39
CA TYR A 13 -17.11 9.94 -0.81
C TYR A 13 -16.85 10.96 -1.94
N VAL A 14 -16.91 12.25 -1.64
CA VAL A 14 -16.71 13.32 -2.63
C VAL A 14 -15.31 13.18 -3.26
N ILE A 15 -14.26 13.06 -2.45
CA ILE A 15 -12.88 12.90 -2.96
C ILE A 15 -12.76 11.63 -3.82
N VAL A 16 -13.32 10.52 -3.35
CA VAL A 16 -13.26 9.24 -4.07
C VAL A 16 -14.05 9.28 -5.37
N ASP A 17 -15.23 9.92 -5.37
CA ASP A 17 -16.05 10.05 -6.57
C ASP A 17 -15.38 10.95 -7.62
N ASP A 18 -14.83 12.09 -7.21
CA ASP A 18 -14.09 12.99 -8.10
C ASP A 18 -12.93 12.27 -8.80
N ILE A 19 -12.12 11.51 -8.02
CA ILE A 19 -11.01 10.72 -8.58
C ILE A 19 -11.55 9.60 -9.47
N TYR A 20 -12.63 8.92 -9.05
CA TYR A 20 -13.21 7.83 -9.82
C TYR A 20 -13.74 8.34 -11.18
N GLN A 21 -14.49 9.42 -11.20
CA GLN A 21 -15.06 9.97 -12.43
C GLN A 21 -13.99 10.50 -13.39
N SER A 22 -12.96 11.17 -12.87
CA SER A 22 -11.91 11.82 -13.67
C SER A 22 -10.82 10.86 -14.13
N ALA A 23 -10.31 9.99 -13.22
CA ALA A 23 -9.09 9.21 -13.47
C ALA A 23 -9.34 7.72 -13.67
N ILE A 24 -10.47 7.16 -13.24
CA ILE A 24 -10.68 5.70 -13.25
C ILE A 24 -11.74 5.31 -14.30
N LYS A 25 -12.91 5.90 -14.21
CA LYS A 25 -14.06 5.55 -15.04
C LYS A 25 -13.81 5.62 -16.56
N PRO A 26 -13.03 6.58 -17.09
CA PRO A 26 -12.73 6.65 -18.52
C PRO A 26 -12.01 5.40 -19.07
N TRP A 27 -11.28 4.70 -18.20
CA TRP A 27 -10.53 3.49 -18.56
C TRP A 27 -11.29 2.19 -18.27
N MET A 28 -12.48 2.29 -17.69
CA MET A 28 -13.27 1.12 -17.36
C MET A 28 -14.09 0.69 -18.56
N PRO A 29 -14.09 -0.61 -18.92
CA PRO A 29 -14.96 -1.09 -19.97
C PRO A 29 -16.43 -0.86 -19.59
N ALA A 30 -17.21 -0.41 -20.57
CA ALA A 30 -18.65 -0.27 -20.41
C ALA A 30 -19.25 -1.65 -20.07
N CYS A 31 -19.89 -1.74 -18.92
CA CYS A 31 -20.60 -2.94 -18.53
C CYS A 31 -22.06 -2.82 -19.00
N GLY A 32 -22.47 -3.68 -19.92
CA GLY A 32 -23.89 -3.83 -20.25
C GLY A 32 -24.68 -4.41 -19.07
N GLY A 33 -25.98 -4.19 -19.05
CA GLY A 33 -26.89 -4.71 -18.03
C GLY A 33 -27.60 -3.64 -17.22
N PRO A 34 -28.46 -4.04 -16.26
CA PRO A 34 -29.19 -3.10 -15.43
C PRO A 34 -28.24 -2.26 -14.56
N PRO A 35 -28.61 -1.02 -14.20
CA PRO A 35 -27.83 -0.17 -13.31
C PRO A 35 -27.48 -0.90 -12.01
N ALA A 36 -26.25 -0.74 -11.55
CA ALA A 36 -25.82 -1.34 -10.31
C ALA A 36 -26.55 -0.71 -9.11
N GLN A 37 -26.98 -1.52 -8.15
CA GLN A 37 -27.66 -1.07 -6.93
C GLN A 37 -26.83 -0.12 -6.06
N MET A 38 -25.50 -0.22 -6.12
CA MET A 38 -24.54 0.73 -5.56
C MET A 38 -23.61 1.16 -6.67
N SER A 39 -23.21 2.43 -6.70
CA SER A 39 -22.18 2.92 -7.61
C SER A 39 -20.81 2.32 -7.27
N ASP A 40 -19.86 2.38 -8.19
CA ASP A 40 -18.48 1.98 -7.88
C ASP A 40 -17.85 2.91 -6.85
N SER A 41 -18.14 4.20 -6.90
CA SER A 41 -17.69 5.19 -5.93
C SER A 41 -18.19 4.89 -4.52
N GLU A 42 -19.45 4.48 -4.34
CA GLU A 42 -19.98 4.06 -3.03
C GLU A 42 -19.28 2.80 -2.53
N VAL A 43 -19.04 1.82 -3.39
CA VAL A 43 -18.34 0.59 -3.03
C VAL A 43 -16.89 0.89 -2.63
N LEU A 44 -16.18 1.73 -3.38
CA LEU A 44 -14.81 2.12 -3.09
C LEU A 44 -14.73 2.95 -1.81
N CYS A 45 -15.64 3.91 -1.62
CA CYS A 45 -15.74 4.71 -0.39
C CYS A 45 -15.91 3.83 0.85
N LEU A 46 -16.88 2.90 0.84
CA LEU A 46 -17.07 1.97 1.96
C LEU A 46 -15.87 1.03 2.15
N GLY A 47 -15.23 0.60 1.05
CA GLY A 47 -14.02 -0.22 1.09
C GLY A 47 -12.83 0.48 1.75
N LEU A 48 -12.66 1.77 1.47
CA LEU A 48 -11.65 2.65 2.07
C LEU A 48 -11.98 2.97 3.53
N ALA A 49 -13.20 3.41 3.82
CA ALA A 49 -13.65 3.70 5.18
C ALA A 49 -13.51 2.49 6.11
N ALA A 50 -13.70 1.27 5.59
CA ALA A 50 -13.50 0.03 6.33
C ALA A 50 -12.07 -0.18 6.85
N GLN A 51 -11.09 0.58 6.34
CA GLN A 51 -9.70 0.44 6.77
C GLN A 51 -9.37 1.26 8.01
N TRP A 52 -10.12 2.32 8.32
CA TRP A 52 -9.96 3.09 9.56
C TRP A 52 -10.19 2.24 10.81
N ARG A 53 -9.41 2.52 11.86
CA ARG A 53 -9.47 1.83 13.15
C ARG A 53 -9.78 2.74 14.33
N SER A 54 -9.53 4.04 14.21
CA SER A 54 -9.77 5.05 15.24
C SER A 54 -10.98 5.89 14.89
N GLY A 55 -11.79 6.27 15.89
CA GLY A 55 -12.97 7.13 15.71
C GLY A 55 -14.13 6.49 14.96
N VAL A 56 -14.12 5.17 14.72
CA VAL A 56 -15.14 4.47 13.94
C VAL A 56 -15.76 3.29 14.71
N PRO A 57 -17.06 3.03 14.57
CA PRO A 57 -17.75 1.93 15.27
C PRO A 57 -17.60 0.57 14.59
N TRP A 58 -16.63 0.41 13.69
CA TRP A 58 -16.36 -0.86 13.01
C TRP A 58 -14.88 -1.22 13.04
N GLN A 59 -14.61 -2.52 12.95
CA GLN A 59 -13.25 -3.08 12.89
C GLN A 59 -13.02 -3.95 11.65
N SER A 60 -13.96 -3.94 10.70
CA SER A 60 -13.91 -4.78 9.50
C SER A 60 -14.87 -4.28 8.43
N GLU A 61 -14.68 -4.77 7.19
CA GLU A 61 -15.62 -4.58 6.08
C GLU A 61 -17.05 -5.02 6.43
N ARG A 62 -17.19 -6.12 7.18
CA ARG A 62 -18.52 -6.57 7.67
C ARG A 62 -19.11 -5.57 8.66
N GLY A 63 -18.28 -4.98 9.50
CA GLY A 63 -18.72 -3.98 10.49
C GLY A 63 -19.30 -2.75 9.85
N ILE A 64 -18.59 -2.14 8.89
CA ILE A 64 -19.07 -0.94 8.19
C ILE A 64 -20.34 -1.22 7.37
N MET A 65 -20.43 -2.39 6.73
CA MET A 65 -21.63 -2.78 5.99
C MET A 65 -22.87 -2.89 6.89
N ARG A 66 -22.71 -3.42 8.10
CA ARG A 66 -23.79 -3.45 9.11
C ARG A 66 -24.16 -2.06 9.58
N TYR A 67 -23.14 -1.25 9.84
CA TYR A 67 -23.31 0.13 10.30
C TYR A 67 -24.04 0.96 9.24
N GLY A 68 -23.62 0.91 7.98
CA GLY A 68 -24.27 1.62 6.87
C GLY A 68 -25.76 1.25 6.74
N ARG A 69 -26.10 -0.05 6.79
CA ARG A 69 -27.49 -0.50 6.73
C ARG A 69 -28.35 -0.02 7.90
N LYS A 70 -27.79 0.04 9.10
CA LYS A 70 -28.53 0.35 10.32
C LYS A 70 -28.64 1.84 10.57
N HIS A 71 -27.58 2.60 10.34
CA HIS A 71 -27.43 3.96 10.84
C HIS A 71 -27.23 5.02 9.76
N ARG A 72 -26.95 4.64 8.50
CA ARG A 72 -26.59 5.58 7.42
C ARG A 72 -27.31 5.28 6.09
N ARG A 73 -28.60 4.89 6.18
CA ARG A 73 -29.40 4.62 4.99
C ARG A 73 -29.61 5.84 4.08
N HIS A 74 -29.56 7.03 4.65
CA HIS A 74 -29.67 8.28 3.88
C HIS A 74 -28.42 8.54 3.03
N LEU A 75 -27.25 8.10 3.47
CA LEU A 75 -25.99 8.18 2.68
C LEU A 75 -25.86 6.99 1.72
N PHE A 76 -26.25 5.80 2.17
CA PHE A 76 -26.17 4.56 1.40
C PHE A 76 -27.54 3.89 1.34
N PRO A 77 -28.44 4.34 0.43
CA PRO A 77 -29.82 3.83 0.39
C PRO A 77 -29.89 2.32 0.17
N THR A 78 -28.96 1.78 -0.61
CA THR A 78 -28.86 0.36 -0.89
C THR A 78 -27.47 -0.16 -0.55
N VAL A 79 -27.38 -1.03 0.43
CA VAL A 79 -26.11 -1.67 0.81
C VAL A 79 -26.12 -3.14 0.38
N LEU A 80 -25.16 -3.53 -0.44
CA LEU A 80 -25.00 -4.90 -0.97
C LEU A 80 -24.87 -5.93 0.14
N THR A 81 -25.13 -7.21 -0.18
CA THR A 81 -24.75 -8.31 0.70
C THR A 81 -23.23 -8.38 0.86
N GLN A 82 -22.73 -8.95 1.98
CA GLN A 82 -21.29 -9.04 2.24
C GLN A 82 -20.54 -9.76 1.11
N SER A 83 -21.11 -10.83 0.57
CA SER A 83 -20.49 -11.60 -0.52
C SER A 83 -20.44 -10.80 -1.83
N ALA A 84 -21.51 -10.09 -2.17
CA ALA A 84 -21.58 -9.24 -3.36
C ALA A 84 -20.60 -8.06 -3.25
N PHE A 85 -20.54 -7.41 -2.07
CA PHE A 85 -19.60 -6.33 -1.78
C PHE A 85 -18.15 -6.79 -1.93
N ASN A 86 -17.75 -7.88 -1.25
CA ASN A 86 -16.38 -8.40 -1.33
C ASN A 86 -15.99 -8.84 -2.74
N ARG A 87 -16.93 -9.42 -3.50
CA ARG A 87 -16.69 -9.79 -4.90
C ARG A 87 -16.44 -8.54 -5.75
N ARG A 88 -17.22 -7.50 -5.52
CA ARG A 88 -17.10 -6.24 -6.26
C ARG A 88 -15.81 -5.50 -5.91
N LEU A 89 -15.43 -5.42 -4.64
CA LEU A 89 -14.15 -4.86 -4.20
C LEU A 89 -12.97 -5.58 -4.85
N ARG A 90 -12.97 -6.93 -4.86
CA ARG A 90 -11.90 -7.68 -5.54
C ARG A 90 -11.83 -7.43 -7.04
N ARG A 91 -12.95 -7.23 -7.71
CA ARG A 91 -12.96 -6.84 -9.13
C ARG A 91 -12.44 -5.43 -9.37
N ARG A 92 -12.51 -4.57 -8.35
CA ARG A 92 -12.09 -3.16 -8.39
C ARG A 92 -10.81 -2.88 -7.59
N TRP A 93 -10.07 -3.93 -7.20
CA TRP A 93 -8.87 -3.74 -6.37
C TRP A 93 -7.87 -2.74 -6.97
N GLY A 94 -7.67 -2.73 -8.29
CA GLY A 94 -6.81 -1.79 -9.00
C GLY A 94 -7.27 -0.33 -8.86
N ALA A 95 -8.56 -0.08 -8.65
CA ALA A 95 -9.07 1.27 -8.43
C ALA A 95 -8.51 1.90 -7.15
N PHE A 96 -8.29 1.13 -6.07
CA PHE A 96 -7.64 1.64 -4.85
C PHE A 96 -6.23 2.16 -5.12
N SER A 97 -5.56 1.51 -6.00
CA SER A 97 -4.21 1.86 -6.41
C SER A 97 -4.17 3.12 -7.25
N LEU A 98 -5.13 3.27 -8.15
CA LEU A 98 -5.29 4.50 -8.93
C LEU A 98 -5.69 5.68 -8.02
N ILE A 99 -6.55 5.46 -7.02
CA ILE A 99 -6.88 6.47 -6.00
C ILE A 99 -5.62 6.85 -5.21
N GLN A 100 -4.86 5.87 -4.73
CA GLN A 100 -3.60 6.11 -4.01
C GLN A 100 -2.64 6.96 -4.84
N ALA A 101 -2.53 6.67 -6.11
CA ALA A 101 -1.70 7.36 -7.05
C ALA A 101 -2.14 8.80 -7.29
N ALA A 102 -3.40 9.00 -7.64
CA ALA A 102 -3.96 10.33 -7.87
C ALA A 102 -3.82 11.25 -6.64
N VAL A 103 -3.94 10.69 -5.43
CA VAL A 103 -3.68 11.42 -4.19
C VAL A 103 -2.18 11.69 -4.01
N ALA A 104 -1.32 10.73 -4.31
CA ALA A 104 0.12 10.92 -4.22
C ALA A 104 0.62 11.99 -5.18
N ASP A 105 0.12 12.04 -6.40
CA ASP A 105 0.49 13.05 -7.41
C ASP A 105 0.15 14.48 -6.94
N GLN A 106 -0.92 14.64 -6.15
CA GLN A 106 -1.29 15.94 -5.59
C GLN A 106 -0.48 16.33 -4.35
N LEU A 107 -0.04 15.35 -3.56
CA LEU A 107 0.53 15.59 -2.24
C LEU A 107 2.05 15.44 -2.17
N ALA A 108 2.66 14.66 -3.07
CA ALA A 108 4.08 14.36 -3.02
C ALA A 108 4.93 15.58 -3.44
N GLN A 109 5.50 16.26 -2.45
CA GLN A 109 6.32 17.45 -2.65
C GLN A 109 7.64 17.31 -1.91
N GLY A 110 8.77 17.51 -2.62
CA GLY A 110 10.09 17.49 -2.01
C GLY A 110 11.18 16.92 -2.93
N ALA A 111 12.37 16.70 -2.37
CA ALA A 111 13.59 16.45 -3.11
C ALA A 111 13.96 14.95 -3.23
N TYR A 112 13.44 14.08 -2.36
CA TYR A 112 13.81 12.67 -2.32
C TYR A 112 12.63 11.79 -1.88
N ASP A 113 12.75 10.52 -2.20
CA ASP A 113 11.91 9.45 -1.67
C ASP A 113 12.72 8.60 -0.68
N VAL A 114 12.03 7.79 0.10
CA VAL A 114 12.62 6.81 1.02
C VAL A 114 11.98 5.46 0.74
N MET A 115 12.76 4.38 0.72
CA MET A 115 12.22 3.03 0.60
C MET A 115 12.64 2.15 1.75
N ASP A 116 11.75 1.22 2.12
CA ASP A 116 12.06 0.17 3.07
C ASP A 116 11.15 -1.04 2.90
N GLY A 117 11.63 -2.18 3.42
CA GLY A 117 10.89 -3.44 3.48
C GLY A 117 10.06 -3.55 4.76
N PHE A 118 8.87 -4.13 4.67
CA PHE A 118 8.00 -4.34 5.82
C PHE A 118 7.37 -5.73 5.81
N PRO A 119 7.51 -6.51 6.90
CA PRO A 119 6.85 -7.79 7.05
C PRO A 119 5.35 -7.60 7.34
N ILE A 120 4.50 -8.26 6.56
CA ILE A 120 3.06 -8.33 6.80
C ILE A 120 2.71 -9.75 7.23
N PRO A 121 2.68 -10.06 8.53
CA PRO A 121 2.24 -11.35 9.03
C PRO A 121 0.74 -11.52 8.74
N VAL A 122 0.37 -12.73 8.25
CA VAL A 122 -1.02 -13.08 7.94
C VAL A 122 -1.67 -13.97 8.99
N ALA A 123 -0.87 -14.55 9.89
CA ALA A 123 -1.33 -15.38 10.98
C ALA A 123 -0.57 -15.10 12.28
N HIS A 124 -1.22 -15.29 13.41
CA HIS A 124 -0.63 -15.12 14.75
C HIS A 124 0.00 -16.42 15.26
N GLY A 125 1.19 -16.33 15.85
CA GLY A 125 1.83 -17.33 16.70
C GLY A 125 1.77 -18.77 16.16
N ALA A 126 1.21 -19.70 16.93
CA ALA A 126 1.15 -21.12 16.59
C ALA A 126 0.44 -21.46 15.27
N ARG A 127 -0.44 -20.59 14.79
CA ARG A 127 -1.09 -20.74 13.46
C ARG A 127 -0.15 -20.45 12.30
N SER A 128 1.00 -19.83 12.56
CA SER A 128 1.99 -19.50 11.53
C SER A 128 2.63 -20.76 10.91
N PHE A 129 2.59 -21.89 11.61
CA PHE A 129 3.15 -23.15 11.15
C PHE A 129 2.11 -24.07 10.48
N ASN A 130 0.84 -23.70 10.49
CA ASN A 130 -0.21 -24.42 9.76
C ASN A 130 -0.47 -23.72 8.41
N PRO A 131 0.05 -24.26 7.28
CA PRO A 131 -0.10 -23.66 5.96
C PRO A 131 -1.51 -23.86 5.42
N GLY A 132 -2.49 -23.16 5.99
CA GLY A 132 -3.89 -23.24 5.51
C GLY A 132 -4.35 -21.97 4.82
N TRP A 133 -3.84 -20.83 5.24
CA TRP A 133 -4.28 -19.54 4.75
C TRP A 133 -3.20 -18.90 3.86
N LEU A 134 -3.60 -18.51 2.64
CA LEU A 134 -2.70 -17.86 1.69
C LEU A 134 -1.47 -18.72 1.37
N ALA A 135 -1.59 -20.06 1.40
CA ALA A 135 -0.48 -20.98 1.11
C ALA A 135 0.05 -20.84 -0.33
N ASP A 136 -0.70 -20.18 -1.19
CA ASP A 136 -0.30 -19.80 -2.55
C ASP A 136 0.76 -18.69 -2.55
N ILE A 137 0.78 -17.79 -1.55
CA ILE A 137 1.73 -16.66 -1.52
C ILE A 137 2.48 -16.52 -0.19
N ALA A 138 1.85 -16.80 0.94
CA ALA A 138 2.49 -16.62 2.25
C ALA A 138 3.58 -17.67 2.50
N ARG A 139 4.73 -17.22 2.99
CA ARG A 139 5.88 -18.06 3.38
C ARG A 139 6.45 -17.56 4.69
N ILE A 140 7.25 -18.42 5.35
CA ILE A 140 8.04 -18.01 6.51
C ILE A 140 9.18 -17.13 6.01
N GLY A 141 9.22 -15.91 6.51
CA GLY A 141 10.28 -14.94 6.25
C GLY A 141 10.93 -14.47 7.54
N GLN A 142 12.12 -13.91 7.42
CA GLN A 142 12.83 -13.26 8.52
C GLN A 142 12.46 -11.78 8.53
N GLY A 143 11.98 -11.29 9.65
CA GLY A 143 11.76 -9.87 9.93
C GLY A 143 12.93 -9.25 10.69
N GLY A 144 12.81 -8.00 11.11
CA GLY A 144 13.80 -7.35 11.97
C GLY A 144 13.98 -8.06 13.31
N ASN A 145 15.18 -7.93 13.92
CA ASN A 145 15.54 -8.54 15.20
C ASN A 145 15.41 -10.08 15.22
N ASP A 146 15.81 -10.74 14.15
CA ASP A 146 15.82 -12.21 14.00
C ASP A 146 14.48 -12.92 14.27
N ARG A 147 13.38 -12.17 14.17
CA ARG A 147 12.05 -12.73 14.33
C ARG A 147 11.53 -13.29 13.02
N TYR A 148 10.99 -14.50 13.07
CA TYR A 148 10.33 -15.11 11.93
C TYR A 148 8.84 -14.75 11.91
N PHE A 149 8.29 -14.62 10.71
CA PHE A 149 6.86 -14.41 10.50
C PHE A 149 6.36 -15.28 9.34
N TYR A 150 5.10 -15.67 9.39
CA TYR A 150 4.42 -16.29 8.27
C TYR A 150 3.56 -15.23 7.56
N GLY A 151 3.89 -14.93 6.32
CA GLY A 151 3.18 -13.87 5.60
C GLY A 151 3.82 -13.47 4.28
N VAL A 152 3.66 -12.21 3.95
CA VAL A 152 4.22 -11.57 2.77
C VAL A 152 5.16 -10.44 3.18
N ARG A 153 6.09 -10.12 2.32
CA ARG A 153 6.98 -8.96 2.45
C ARG A 153 6.50 -7.85 1.53
N MET A 154 6.39 -6.67 2.08
CA MET A 154 6.07 -5.46 1.35
C MET A 154 7.33 -4.63 1.16
N MET A 155 7.56 -4.13 -0.03
CA MET A 155 8.45 -3.01 -0.31
C MET A 155 7.60 -1.78 -0.54
N MET A 156 7.94 -0.66 0.09
CA MET A 156 7.21 0.60 -0.09
C MET A 156 8.20 1.73 -0.40
N VAL A 157 7.81 2.59 -1.35
CA VAL A 157 8.45 3.88 -1.61
C VAL A 157 7.55 4.97 -1.07
N ILE A 158 8.12 5.83 -0.25
CA ILE A 158 7.42 6.88 0.48
C ILE A 158 8.15 8.19 0.20
N HIS A 159 7.40 9.20 -0.15
CA HIS A 159 7.96 10.54 -0.32
C HIS A 159 8.41 11.12 1.02
N GLN A 160 9.36 12.05 1.01
CA GLN A 160 9.91 12.68 2.23
C GLN A 160 8.87 13.29 3.17
N ASN A 161 7.68 13.60 2.67
CA ASN A 161 6.54 14.09 3.46
C ASN A 161 5.59 12.97 3.92
N GLY A 162 5.98 11.70 3.82
CA GLY A 162 5.22 10.56 4.30
C GLY A 162 4.18 9.99 3.35
N VAL A 163 3.97 10.58 2.19
CA VAL A 163 2.99 10.08 1.20
C VAL A 163 3.52 8.81 0.54
N ALA A 164 2.75 7.74 0.56
CA ALA A 164 3.09 6.49 -0.12
C ALA A 164 2.94 6.65 -1.63
N THR A 165 4.06 6.55 -2.37
CA THR A 165 4.10 6.71 -3.82
C THR A 165 4.08 5.39 -4.58
N GLY A 166 4.45 4.28 -3.94
CA GLY A 166 4.39 2.96 -4.55
C GLY A 166 4.70 1.84 -3.57
N TRP A 167 4.26 0.64 -3.90
CA TRP A 167 4.52 -0.54 -3.10
C TRP A 167 4.46 -1.82 -3.95
N ALA A 168 5.12 -2.87 -3.48
CA ALA A 168 5.04 -4.22 -4.03
C ALA A 168 4.94 -5.24 -2.91
N LEU A 169 4.32 -6.38 -3.19
CA LEU A 169 4.24 -7.53 -2.29
C LEU A 169 4.92 -8.73 -2.93
N ALA A 170 5.62 -9.49 -2.10
CA ALA A 170 6.12 -10.80 -2.44
C ALA A 170 5.98 -11.76 -1.26
N SER A 171 6.24 -13.05 -1.47
CA SER A 171 6.26 -14.04 -0.40
C SER A 171 7.26 -13.65 0.70
N GLY A 172 6.98 -13.99 1.96
CA GLY A 172 7.78 -13.55 3.11
C GLY A 172 9.26 -13.92 3.07
N ASN A 173 9.61 -15.00 2.36
CA ASN A 173 10.98 -15.48 2.17
C ASN A 173 11.73 -14.80 1.00
N VAL A 174 11.09 -13.94 0.22
CA VAL A 174 11.74 -13.23 -0.88
C VAL A 174 12.63 -12.12 -0.30
N PRO A 175 13.91 -12.04 -0.71
CA PRO A 175 14.80 -10.96 -0.28
C PRO A 175 14.30 -9.58 -0.69
N GLU A 176 14.50 -8.58 0.14
CA GLU A 176 14.00 -7.21 -0.07
C GLU A 176 14.44 -6.59 -1.40
N ARG A 177 15.66 -6.87 -1.84
CA ARG A 177 16.17 -6.42 -3.14
C ARG A 177 15.32 -6.88 -4.33
N TRP A 178 14.77 -8.10 -4.25
CA TRP A 178 13.91 -8.62 -5.30
C TRP A 178 12.53 -8.00 -5.28
N VAL A 179 12.03 -7.67 -4.08
CA VAL A 179 10.77 -6.95 -3.97
C VAL A 179 10.92 -5.51 -4.48
N ALA A 180 12.08 -4.89 -4.27
CA ALA A 180 12.41 -3.60 -4.86
C ALA A 180 12.54 -3.67 -6.38
N GLU A 181 13.24 -4.69 -6.91
CA GLU A 181 13.33 -4.98 -8.35
C GLU A 181 11.96 -5.08 -9.00
N LEU A 182 11.06 -5.83 -8.38
CA LEU A 182 9.70 -6.00 -8.81
C LEU A 182 8.94 -4.67 -8.87
N LEU A 183 9.10 -3.84 -7.85
CA LEU A 183 8.50 -2.50 -7.78
C LEU A 183 9.02 -1.62 -8.92
N PHE A 184 10.33 -1.57 -9.12
CA PHE A 184 10.94 -0.69 -10.11
C PHE A 184 10.66 -1.14 -11.55
N SER A 185 10.78 -2.44 -11.85
CA SER A 185 10.49 -2.97 -13.18
C SER A 185 9.04 -2.72 -13.60
N THR A 186 8.10 -2.88 -12.66
CA THR A 186 6.70 -2.62 -12.96
C THR A 186 6.42 -1.13 -13.16
N ARG A 187 7.00 -0.26 -12.35
CA ARG A 187 6.88 1.19 -12.52
C ARG A 187 7.46 1.69 -13.85
N ALA A 188 8.53 1.07 -14.30
CA ALA A 188 9.15 1.36 -15.60
C ALA A 188 8.38 0.75 -16.79
N GLY A 189 7.33 -0.05 -16.54
CA GLY A 189 6.59 -0.75 -17.60
C GLY A 189 7.42 -1.81 -18.32
N VAL A 190 8.49 -2.32 -17.70
CA VAL A 190 9.35 -3.35 -18.29
C VAL A 190 8.71 -4.71 -18.04
N PRO A 191 8.34 -5.45 -19.08
CA PRO A 191 7.77 -6.78 -18.93
C PRO A 191 8.84 -7.78 -18.49
N GLY A 192 8.54 -8.52 -17.44
CA GLY A 192 9.41 -9.55 -16.87
C GLY A 192 10.48 -8.99 -15.94
N LEU A 193 10.87 -9.82 -14.99
CA LEU A 193 11.94 -9.48 -14.05
C LEU A 193 13.29 -9.70 -14.69
N GLN A 194 14.00 -8.64 -14.96
CA GLN A 194 15.42 -8.67 -15.29
C GLN A 194 16.20 -8.42 -14.00
N GLY A 195 16.18 -9.39 -13.08
CA GLY A 195 16.86 -9.24 -11.80
C GLY A 195 18.35 -9.01 -11.92
N PRO A 196 18.98 -8.34 -10.95
CA PRO A 196 20.41 -8.17 -10.92
C PRO A 196 21.10 -9.54 -10.88
N LEU A 197 22.15 -9.69 -11.67
CA LEU A 197 23.02 -10.85 -11.57
C LEU A 197 23.80 -10.76 -10.25
N ASP A 198 24.11 -11.92 -9.62
CA ASP A 198 25.08 -11.93 -8.53
C ASP A 198 26.48 -11.55 -9.07
N ALA A 199 27.45 -11.36 -8.18
CA ALA A 199 28.81 -11.00 -8.54
C ALA A 199 29.49 -12.02 -9.50
N GLN A 200 28.93 -13.22 -9.63
CA GLN A 200 29.37 -14.30 -10.51
C GLN A 200 28.56 -14.37 -11.81
N GLY A 201 27.61 -13.46 -12.03
CA GLY A 201 26.76 -13.45 -13.21
C GLY A 201 25.63 -14.48 -13.18
N HIS A 202 25.36 -15.12 -12.05
CA HIS A 202 24.24 -16.04 -11.89
C HIS A 202 22.98 -15.27 -11.51
N LYS A 203 21.87 -15.61 -12.13
CA LYS A 203 20.58 -15.20 -11.59
C LYS A 203 20.42 -15.85 -10.21
N PRO A 204 20.11 -15.09 -9.14
CA PRO A 204 19.84 -15.69 -7.85
C PRO A 204 18.80 -16.81 -8.01
N LYS A 205 18.86 -17.81 -7.14
CA LYS A 205 17.80 -18.83 -7.03
C LYS A 205 16.53 -18.14 -6.56
N VAL A 206 15.84 -17.57 -7.49
CA VAL A 206 14.61 -16.86 -7.25
C VAL A 206 13.47 -17.81 -7.47
N LEU A 207 12.47 -17.72 -6.62
CA LEU A 207 11.19 -18.37 -6.84
C LEU A 207 10.64 -17.94 -8.21
N PRO A 208 10.03 -18.87 -8.97
CA PRO A 208 9.45 -18.55 -10.26
C PRO A 208 8.52 -17.35 -10.17
N PRO A 209 8.39 -16.52 -11.22
CA PRO A 209 7.50 -15.35 -11.22
C PRO A 209 6.06 -15.64 -10.80
N GLU A 210 5.55 -16.84 -11.06
CA GLU A 210 4.24 -17.31 -10.61
C GLU A 210 4.09 -17.44 -9.09
N GLU A 211 5.20 -17.52 -8.34
CA GLU A 211 5.20 -17.48 -6.87
C GLU A 211 5.24 -16.04 -6.33
N TRP A 212 5.38 -15.07 -7.21
CA TRP A 212 5.48 -13.66 -6.87
C TRP A 212 4.18 -12.97 -7.18
N MET A 213 3.57 -12.42 -6.17
CA MET A 213 2.52 -11.46 -6.39
C MET A 213 3.09 -10.06 -6.36
N ALA A 214 3.35 -9.55 -7.54
CA ALA A 214 3.53 -8.15 -7.76
C ALA A 214 2.18 -7.50 -7.92
N VAL A 215 1.88 -6.63 -7.05
CA VAL A 215 0.89 -5.62 -7.29
C VAL A 215 1.60 -4.31 -7.17
N VAL A 216 1.88 -3.77 -8.30
CA VAL A 216 2.34 -2.41 -8.38
C VAL A 216 1.22 -1.59 -8.98
N PRO A 217 0.51 -0.92 -8.14
CA PRO A 217 -0.20 0.24 -8.58
C PRO A 217 0.82 1.35 -8.68
N SER A 218 1.46 1.46 -9.79
CA SER A 218 2.14 2.68 -10.09
C SER A 218 1.11 3.72 -10.45
N GLY A 219 0.80 4.54 -9.52
CA GLY A 219 0.37 5.87 -9.83
C GLY A 219 1.62 6.71 -9.91
N GLY A 220 1.64 7.54 -10.89
CA GLY A 220 2.73 8.45 -11.10
C GLY A 220 3.90 7.87 -11.89
N ALA A 221 4.45 8.68 -12.77
CA ALA A 221 5.71 8.44 -13.44
C ALA A 221 6.78 8.09 -12.40
N ALA A 222 7.70 7.21 -12.75
CA ALA A 222 8.87 6.95 -11.94
C ALA A 222 9.45 8.31 -11.50
N SER A 223 9.49 8.54 -10.21
CA SER A 223 10.02 9.80 -9.68
C SER A 223 11.49 9.83 -10.09
N ASN A 224 11.93 10.87 -10.79
CA ASN A 224 13.34 11.09 -11.08
C ASN A 224 14.13 11.52 -9.81
N LYS A 225 13.52 11.39 -8.64
CA LYS A 225 14.10 11.75 -7.36
C LYS A 225 14.96 10.62 -6.81
N PRO A 226 16.05 10.91 -6.11
CA PRO A 226 16.84 9.91 -5.44
C PRO A 226 15.99 9.20 -4.35
N ILE A 227 16.16 7.89 -4.24
CA ILE A 227 15.49 7.07 -3.24
C ILE A 227 16.49 6.68 -2.16
N LEU A 228 16.32 7.19 -0.96
CA LEU A 228 17.13 6.81 0.20
C LEU A 228 16.74 5.41 0.67
N SER A 229 17.74 4.58 0.98
CA SER A 229 17.51 3.21 1.47
C SER A 229 18.48 2.85 2.59
N ASP A 230 18.24 1.76 3.27
CA ASP A 230 19.19 1.26 4.26
C ASP A 230 20.45 0.65 3.62
N GLY A 231 21.38 0.23 4.47
CA GLY A 231 22.64 -0.36 4.02
C GLY A 231 22.49 -1.76 3.38
N GLY A 232 21.35 -2.40 3.50
CA GLY A 232 21.04 -3.69 2.88
C GLY A 232 20.97 -3.62 1.36
N PHE A 233 20.72 -2.41 0.82
CA PHE A 233 20.64 -2.17 -0.62
C PHE A 233 21.98 -1.75 -1.26
N ARG A 234 23.09 -1.78 -0.53
CA ARG A 234 24.43 -1.50 -1.08
C ARG A 234 24.83 -2.58 -2.09
N GLY A 235 25.58 -2.17 -3.10
CA GLY A 235 26.17 -3.02 -4.13
C GLY A 235 26.08 -2.35 -5.48
N ASP A 236 27.24 -1.99 -6.02
CA ASP A 236 27.36 -1.10 -7.20
C ASP A 236 26.64 -1.69 -8.43
N ASP A 237 26.78 -2.99 -8.66
CA ASP A 237 26.13 -3.66 -9.80
C ASP A 237 24.60 -3.58 -9.75
N GLY A 238 24.01 -3.77 -8.56
CA GLY A 238 22.56 -3.68 -8.38
C GLY A 238 22.03 -2.25 -8.53
N LEU A 239 22.77 -1.27 -7.99
CA LEU A 239 22.42 0.15 -8.11
C LEU A 239 22.54 0.62 -9.56
N ALA A 240 23.62 0.24 -10.24
CA ALA A 240 23.82 0.52 -11.66
C ALA A 240 22.73 -0.14 -12.53
N HIS A 241 22.34 -1.38 -12.21
CA HIS A 241 21.25 -2.06 -12.89
C HIS A 241 19.94 -1.27 -12.78
N TRP A 242 19.53 -0.85 -11.57
CA TRP A 242 18.29 -0.09 -11.37
C TRP A 242 18.31 1.27 -12.06
N ALA A 243 19.45 1.94 -12.05
CA ALA A 243 19.61 3.20 -12.77
C ALA A 243 19.49 3.02 -14.28
N ASN A 244 20.16 2.03 -14.84
CA ASN A 244 20.20 1.79 -16.29
C ASN A 244 18.89 1.17 -16.84
N ALA A 245 18.33 0.19 -16.12
CA ALA A 245 17.16 -0.54 -16.60
C ALA A 245 15.83 0.18 -16.30
N TYR A 246 15.75 0.91 -15.19
CA TYR A 246 14.50 1.49 -14.70
C TYR A 246 14.55 3.01 -14.49
N GLY A 247 15.70 3.65 -14.68
CA GLY A 247 15.88 5.07 -14.41
C GLY A 247 15.78 5.45 -12.93
N VAL A 248 15.99 4.49 -12.02
CA VAL A 248 15.81 4.66 -10.58
C VAL A 248 17.15 4.83 -9.88
N GLN A 249 17.36 5.99 -9.25
CA GLN A 249 18.54 6.28 -8.47
C GLN A 249 18.32 5.93 -7.00
N VAL A 250 18.84 4.78 -6.56
CA VAL A 250 18.83 4.38 -5.15
C VAL A 250 20.10 4.82 -4.47
N CYS A 251 19.96 5.48 -3.32
CA CYS A 251 21.05 6.05 -2.52
C CYS A 251 21.08 5.35 -1.14
N PRO A 252 21.79 4.22 -0.99
CA PRO A 252 21.92 3.55 0.30
C PRO A 252 22.87 4.32 1.22
N LEU A 253 22.64 4.22 2.55
CA LEU A 253 23.53 4.82 3.54
C LEU A 253 24.99 4.32 3.33
N PRO A 254 25.97 5.20 3.09
CA PRO A 254 27.36 4.81 2.89
C PRO A 254 27.97 4.16 4.13
N LYS A 255 28.87 3.17 3.96
CA LYS A 255 29.54 2.49 5.09
C LYS A 255 30.38 3.45 5.93
N ALA A 256 31.10 4.36 5.27
CA ALA A 256 32.06 5.28 5.87
C ALA A 256 31.54 6.72 5.96
N ALA A 257 30.21 6.91 5.97
CA ALA A 257 29.63 8.25 6.06
C ALA A 257 30.04 8.96 7.37
N PRO A 258 30.37 10.27 7.33
CA PRO A 258 30.58 11.09 8.51
C PRO A 258 29.38 11.04 9.46
N ARG A 259 29.62 11.30 10.77
CA ARG A 259 28.56 11.24 11.80
C ARG A 259 27.36 12.16 11.46
N ALA A 260 27.61 13.35 10.97
CA ALA A 260 26.56 14.29 10.61
C ALA A 260 25.70 13.78 9.46
N GLU A 261 26.31 13.21 8.43
CA GLU A 261 25.62 12.62 7.29
C GLU A 261 24.78 11.39 7.71
N ARG A 262 25.34 10.51 8.54
CA ARG A 262 24.59 9.38 9.11
C ARG A 262 23.39 9.84 9.91
N HIS A 263 23.55 10.90 10.72
CA HIS A 263 22.45 11.45 11.50
C HIS A 263 21.34 12.01 10.61
N TRP A 264 21.70 12.81 9.61
CA TRP A 264 20.76 13.34 8.63
C TRP A 264 20.02 12.22 7.90
N PHE A 265 20.75 11.22 7.42
CA PHE A 265 20.20 10.09 6.69
C PHE A 265 19.23 9.26 7.54
N SER A 266 19.58 9.00 8.78
CA SER A 266 18.71 8.32 9.76
C SER A 266 17.44 9.12 10.02
N SER A 267 17.56 10.44 10.20
CA SER A 267 16.43 11.33 10.41
C SER A 267 15.52 11.37 9.17
N ALA A 268 16.10 11.50 7.97
CA ALA A 268 15.34 11.48 6.73
C ALA A 268 14.56 10.17 6.53
N ARG A 269 15.14 9.03 6.97
CA ARG A 269 14.47 7.70 6.88
C ARG A 269 13.42 7.46 7.95
N GLN A 270 13.39 8.22 9.03
CA GLN A 270 12.40 8.05 10.10
C GLN A 270 10.96 8.16 9.61
N VAL A 271 10.73 8.84 8.49
CA VAL A 271 9.41 8.95 7.86
C VAL A 271 8.84 7.58 7.46
N VAL A 272 9.67 6.64 7.03
CA VAL A 272 9.21 5.31 6.64
C VAL A 272 8.72 4.51 7.84
N ASP A 273 9.43 4.59 8.97
CA ASP A 273 9.03 3.94 10.22
C ASP A 273 7.69 4.52 10.73
N THR A 274 7.55 5.85 10.68
CA THR A 274 6.30 6.54 11.03
C THR A 274 5.15 6.11 10.11
N THR A 275 5.40 5.97 8.82
CA THR A 275 4.39 5.50 7.85
C THR A 275 3.95 4.06 8.15
N PHE A 276 4.89 3.14 8.41
CA PHE A 276 4.55 1.76 8.75
C PHE A 276 3.84 1.64 10.10
N ALA A 277 4.21 2.45 11.08
CA ALA A 277 3.50 2.53 12.36
C ALA A 277 2.04 2.97 12.15
N ASN A 278 1.81 4.05 11.43
CA ASN A 278 0.47 4.54 11.12
C ASN A 278 -0.36 3.54 10.29
N LEU A 279 0.22 2.93 9.26
CA LEU A 279 -0.44 1.88 8.48
C LEU A 279 -0.83 0.67 9.34
N THR A 280 -0.02 0.35 10.36
CA THR A 280 -0.30 -0.76 11.28
C THR A 280 -1.38 -0.39 12.29
N GLU A 281 -1.25 0.75 12.95
CA GLU A 281 -2.10 1.16 14.08
C GLU A 281 -3.44 1.73 13.60
N SER A 282 -3.39 2.69 12.67
CA SER A 282 -4.59 3.40 12.22
C SER A 282 -5.34 2.67 11.11
N PHE A 283 -4.67 1.81 10.32
CA PHE A 283 -5.28 1.11 9.18
C PHE A 283 -5.17 -0.41 9.26
N GLY A 284 -4.52 -0.98 10.25
CA GLY A 284 -4.46 -2.42 10.50
C GLY A 284 -3.73 -3.20 9.39
N LEU A 285 -2.55 -2.73 8.95
CA LEU A 285 -1.76 -3.38 7.90
C LEU A 285 -1.27 -4.77 8.32
N LYS A 286 -0.83 -4.94 9.56
CA LYS A 286 -0.53 -6.27 10.11
C LYS A 286 -1.81 -7.07 10.31
N TYR A 287 -1.76 -8.35 9.99
CA TYR A 287 -2.91 -9.26 10.06
C TYR A 287 -4.14 -8.77 9.28
N PRO A 288 -4.02 -8.56 7.97
CA PRO A 288 -5.08 -7.95 7.16
C PRO A 288 -6.36 -8.77 7.09
N GLY A 289 -6.38 -9.98 7.68
CA GLY A 289 -7.56 -10.84 7.78
C GLY A 289 -8.01 -11.40 6.42
N ALA A 290 -7.13 -11.48 5.44
CA ALA A 290 -7.41 -12.04 4.13
C ALA A 290 -7.30 -13.58 4.16
N HIS A 291 -8.16 -14.26 3.38
CA HIS A 291 -8.16 -15.70 3.21
C HIS A 291 -7.81 -16.14 1.78
N SER A 292 -7.58 -15.20 0.88
CA SER A 292 -7.18 -15.42 -0.49
C SER A 292 -6.24 -14.32 -0.94
N THR A 293 -5.42 -14.62 -1.90
CA THR A 293 -4.48 -13.73 -2.54
C THR A 293 -5.13 -12.44 -3.04
N TRP A 294 -6.22 -12.55 -3.80
CA TRP A 294 -6.99 -11.37 -4.25
C TRP A 294 -7.60 -10.57 -3.10
N GLY A 295 -7.99 -11.24 -2.02
CA GLY A 295 -8.45 -10.57 -0.80
C GLY A 295 -7.34 -9.81 -0.09
N LEU A 296 -6.12 -10.38 -0.05
CA LEU A 296 -4.94 -9.73 0.52
C LEU A 296 -4.60 -8.46 -0.25
N LEU A 297 -4.50 -8.56 -1.59
CA LEU A 297 -4.23 -7.44 -2.47
C LEU A 297 -5.22 -6.31 -2.30
N THR A 298 -6.50 -6.64 -2.39
CA THR A 298 -7.58 -5.66 -2.23
C THR A 298 -7.46 -4.90 -0.91
N ARG A 299 -7.17 -5.60 0.18
CA ARG A 299 -7.07 -4.98 1.50
C ARG A 299 -5.81 -4.15 1.68
N VAL A 300 -4.68 -4.63 1.18
CA VAL A 300 -3.43 -3.84 1.24
C VAL A 300 -3.57 -2.59 0.39
N ALA A 301 -4.06 -2.70 -0.85
CA ALA A 301 -4.31 -1.55 -1.71
C ALA A 301 -5.26 -0.52 -1.06
N ALA A 302 -6.38 -1.00 -0.48
CA ALA A 302 -7.31 -0.13 0.21
C ALA A 302 -6.69 0.57 1.45
N LYS A 303 -5.81 -0.11 2.20
CA LYS A 303 -5.13 0.48 3.37
C LYS A 303 -4.16 1.58 2.97
N VAL A 304 -3.34 1.34 1.95
CA VAL A 304 -2.39 2.35 1.46
C VAL A 304 -3.13 3.55 0.85
N ALA A 305 -4.21 3.32 0.09
CA ALA A 305 -5.04 4.39 -0.43
C ALA A 305 -5.74 5.19 0.70
N ALA A 306 -6.29 4.50 1.70
CA ALA A 306 -6.91 5.15 2.87
C ALA A 306 -5.91 5.97 3.69
N TYR A 307 -4.67 5.50 3.81
CA TYR A 307 -3.58 6.24 4.44
C TYR A 307 -3.29 7.56 3.71
N ASN A 308 -3.09 7.53 2.40
CA ASN A 308 -2.86 8.75 1.61
C ASN A 308 -4.07 9.69 1.66
N LEU A 309 -5.29 9.17 1.57
CA LEU A 309 -6.51 9.95 1.72
C LEU A 309 -6.61 10.60 3.11
N GLY A 310 -6.18 9.91 4.16
CA GLY A 310 -6.12 10.48 5.50
C GLY A 310 -5.17 11.67 5.60
N ILE A 311 -4.00 11.60 4.96
CA ILE A 311 -3.08 12.75 4.83
C ILE A 311 -3.78 13.89 4.08
N MET A 312 -4.42 13.60 2.95
CA MET A 312 -5.14 14.61 2.15
C MET A 312 -6.22 15.31 2.97
N ILE A 313 -7.07 14.56 3.66
CA ILE A 313 -8.14 15.11 4.49
C ILE A 313 -7.56 15.94 5.64
N ASN A 314 -6.51 15.47 6.32
CA ASN A 314 -5.85 16.25 7.36
C ASN A 314 -5.33 17.59 6.82
N ARG A 315 -4.68 17.61 5.65
CA ARG A 315 -4.21 18.86 5.01
C ARG A 315 -5.34 19.79 4.64
N LEU A 316 -6.42 19.28 4.07
CA LEU A 316 -7.61 20.09 3.75
C LEU A 316 -8.22 20.74 4.99
N LEU A 317 -8.07 20.12 6.16
CA LEU A 317 -8.54 20.62 7.44
C LEU A 317 -7.49 21.47 8.20
N GLY A 318 -6.31 21.71 7.62
CA GLY A 318 -5.20 22.41 8.28
C GLY A 318 -4.62 21.65 9.49
N ARG A 319 -4.68 20.31 9.49
CA ARG A 319 -4.22 19.44 10.57
C ARG A 319 -2.82 18.85 10.25
N PRO A 320 -2.09 18.37 11.27
CA PRO A 320 -0.88 17.59 11.02
C PRO A 320 -1.18 16.35 10.17
N ASP A 321 -0.32 16.04 9.20
CA ASP A 321 -0.50 14.99 8.20
C ASP A 321 -0.88 13.63 8.80
N PHE A 322 -0.26 13.25 9.92
CA PHE A 322 -0.41 11.93 10.55
C PHE A 322 -1.39 11.91 11.73
N ALA A 323 -2.21 12.93 11.90
CA ALA A 323 -3.20 12.99 12.99
C ALA A 323 -4.44 12.12 12.71
N PHE A 324 -4.23 10.83 12.35
CA PHE A 324 -5.32 9.90 11.98
C PHE A 324 -6.20 9.53 13.17
N ALA A 325 -5.61 9.33 14.35
CA ALA A 325 -6.33 8.87 15.54
C ALA A 325 -7.42 9.83 16.03
N THR A 326 -7.25 11.12 15.73
CA THR A 326 -8.15 12.19 16.13
C THR A 326 -8.88 12.85 14.95
N LEU A 327 -8.87 12.22 13.77
CA LEU A 327 -9.55 12.76 12.59
C LEU A 327 -11.06 12.68 12.74
N ILE A 328 -11.55 11.59 13.33
CA ILE A 328 -12.97 11.28 13.48
C ILE A 328 -13.31 11.23 14.98
N VAL A 329 -14.38 11.92 15.38
CA VAL A 329 -14.91 12.00 16.75
C VAL A 329 -16.36 11.54 16.82
#